data_bd222bc1eae77054d7a8e67eec06acb5
#
_entry.id   bd222bc1eae77054d7a8e67eec06acb5
#
_cell.length_a   1.000
_cell.length_b   1.000
_cell.length_c   1.000
_cell.angle_alpha   90.00
_cell.angle_beta   90.00
_cell.angle_gamma   90.00
#
_symmetry.space_group_name_H-M   'P 1'
#
loop_
_entity.id
_entity.type
_entity.pdbx_description
1 polymer ?
#
loop_
_entity_poly.entity_id
_entity_poly.type
_entity_poly.pdbx_seq_one_letter_code
_entity_poly.pdbx_strand_id
1 'polypeptide(L)'
;MQIATEVADHKGADSGRCERDNVEFQPIVELVGRGVDAAGVAIMVVGSLLATVIAGIRLNRRQAGVYRGYRRRVGRSILLGLEFLVAGDIIRTVAVAPTYKNVGVLAVIVGIRTFLSFSLELEITGRWPWQKPVAEAED
;
A
#
# COMPACT_ATOMS: atom_id res chain seq x y z
N MET A 1 -43.64 38.05 2.09
CA MET A 1 -42.65 37.97 3.18
C MET A 1 -42.53 36.55 3.78
N GLN A 2 -43.47 35.64 3.47
CA GLN A 2 -43.46 34.23 3.93
C GLN A 2 -42.56 33.29 3.12
N ILE A 3 -42.32 33.55 1.86
CA ILE A 3 -41.51 32.67 0.97
C ILE A 3 -40.03 32.65 1.34
N ALA A 4 -39.49 33.76 1.88
CA ALA A 4 -38.08 33.87 2.26
C ALA A 4 -37.75 33.05 3.52
N THR A 5 -38.69 32.85 4.42
CA THR A 5 -38.53 32.10 5.67
C THR A 5 -38.54 30.60 5.41
N GLU A 6 -39.32 30.13 4.46
CA GLU A 6 -39.44 28.72 4.09
C GLU A 6 -38.22 28.21 3.33
N VAL A 7 -37.62 29.06 2.49
CA VAL A 7 -36.37 28.73 1.76
C VAL A 7 -35.17 28.68 2.71
N ALA A 8 -35.14 29.52 3.76
CA ALA A 8 -34.06 29.50 4.73
C ALA A 8 -34.10 28.26 5.65
N ASP A 9 -35.31 27.77 5.99
CA ASP A 9 -35.50 26.58 6.80
C ASP A 9 -35.12 25.29 6.04
N HIS A 10 -35.41 25.22 4.75
CA HIS A 10 -35.07 24.07 3.91
C HIS A 10 -33.53 23.96 3.68
N LYS A 11 -32.82 25.09 3.65
CA LYS A 11 -31.37 25.15 3.49
C LYS A 11 -30.62 24.75 4.77
N GLY A 12 -31.21 25.02 5.95
CA GLY A 12 -30.66 24.62 7.26
C GLY A 12 -30.77 23.11 7.53
N ALA A 13 -31.85 22.47 7.05
CA ALA A 13 -32.08 21.04 7.24
C ALA A 13 -31.16 20.16 6.36
N ASP A 14 -30.83 20.65 5.15
CA ASP A 14 -29.97 19.93 4.22
C ASP A 14 -28.48 20.03 4.61
N SER A 15 -28.04 21.16 5.14
CA SER A 15 -26.69 21.35 5.66
C SER A 15 -26.38 20.43 6.85
N GLY A 16 -27.32 20.24 7.76
CA GLY A 16 -27.16 19.38 8.94
C GLY A 16 -27.15 17.87 8.63
N ARG A 17 -27.72 17.49 7.50
CA ARG A 17 -27.74 16.08 7.08
C ARG A 17 -26.42 15.69 6.41
N CYS A 18 -25.90 16.51 5.49
CA CYS A 18 -24.59 16.31 4.88
C CYS A 18 -23.45 16.35 5.90
N GLU A 19 -23.57 17.15 6.94
CA GLU A 19 -22.56 17.25 8.00
C GLU A 19 -22.58 16.03 8.93
N ARG A 20 -23.75 15.49 9.19
CA ARG A 20 -23.93 14.28 10.02
C ARG A 20 -23.42 13.01 9.31
N ASP A 21 -23.66 12.88 8.05
CA ASP A 21 -23.18 11.75 7.24
C ASP A 21 -21.65 11.76 7.14
N ASN A 22 -21.01 12.92 7.03
CA ASN A 22 -19.56 13.06 7.01
C ASN A 22 -18.89 12.70 8.35
N VAL A 23 -19.55 12.99 9.47
CA VAL A 23 -19.01 12.69 10.83
C VAL A 23 -19.07 11.19 11.12
N GLU A 24 -20.02 10.46 10.55
CA GLU A 24 -20.18 9.02 10.77
C GLU A 24 -19.27 8.17 9.87
N PHE A 25 -18.93 8.66 8.68
CA PHE A 25 -18.02 7.98 7.75
C PHE A 25 -16.54 8.08 8.16
N GLN A 26 -16.12 9.16 8.80
CA GLN A 26 -14.71 9.36 9.19
C GLN A 26 -14.15 8.28 10.11
N PRO A 27 -14.85 7.85 11.18
CA PRO A 27 -14.32 6.82 12.09
C PRO A 27 -14.20 5.45 11.40
N ILE A 28 -15.10 5.13 10.48
CA ILE A 28 -15.07 3.85 9.74
C ILE A 28 -13.86 3.83 8.80
N VAL A 29 -13.62 4.88 8.07
CA VAL A 29 -12.48 5.00 7.15
C VAL A 29 -11.15 4.97 7.90
N GLU A 30 -11.09 5.64 9.06
CA GLU A 30 -9.89 5.61 9.89
C GLU A 30 -9.64 4.21 10.47
N LEU A 31 -10.68 3.50 10.88
CA LEU A 31 -10.57 2.13 11.36
C LEU A 31 -10.09 1.18 10.26
N VAL A 32 -10.66 1.29 9.06
CA VAL A 32 -10.24 0.49 7.89
C VAL A 32 -8.79 0.81 7.50
N GLY A 33 -8.42 2.09 7.43
CA GLY A 33 -7.06 2.51 7.14
C GLY A 33 -6.06 1.95 8.15
N ARG A 34 -6.37 2.01 9.44
CA ARG A 34 -5.56 1.44 10.52
C ARG A 34 -5.43 -0.08 10.42
N GLY A 35 -6.52 -0.76 10.05
CA GLY A 35 -6.51 -2.21 9.82
C GLY A 35 -5.60 -2.61 8.65
N VAL A 36 -5.65 -1.86 7.57
CA VAL A 36 -4.80 -2.08 6.39
C VAL A 36 -3.32 -1.82 6.71
N ASP A 37 -3.01 -0.76 7.46
CA ASP A 37 -1.65 -0.46 7.93
C ASP A 37 -1.09 -1.57 8.82
N ALA A 38 -1.88 -2.01 9.80
CA ALA A 38 -1.51 -3.10 10.69
C ALA A 38 -1.24 -4.41 9.92
N ALA A 39 -2.06 -4.71 8.92
CA ALA A 39 -1.85 -5.86 8.03
C ALA A 39 -0.54 -5.72 7.24
N GLY A 40 -0.25 -4.53 6.70
CA GLY A 40 1.00 -4.25 5.98
C GLY A 40 2.24 -4.47 6.85
N VAL A 41 2.23 -3.94 8.07
CA VAL A 41 3.32 -4.13 9.03
C VAL A 41 3.46 -5.60 9.42
N ALA A 42 2.36 -6.29 9.69
CA ALA A 42 2.37 -7.72 10.04
C ALA A 42 2.96 -8.57 8.91
N ILE A 43 2.59 -8.32 7.66
CA ILE A 43 3.14 -9.02 6.48
C ILE A 43 4.66 -8.80 6.37
N MET A 44 5.13 -7.56 6.56
CA MET A 44 6.57 -7.25 6.53
C MET A 44 7.33 -7.99 7.62
N VAL A 45 6.86 -7.93 8.86
CA VAL A 45 7.53 -8.54 10.02
C VAL A 45 7.53 -10.06 9.89
N VAL A 46 6.37 -10.67 9.69
CA VAL A 46 6.24 -12.13 9.57
C VAL A 46 7.00 -12.66 8.35
N GLY A 47 6.86 -11.99 7.20
CA GLY A 47 7.55 -12.37 5.97
C GLY A 47 9.08 -12.29 6.10
N SER A 48 9.59 -11.24 6.74
CA SER A 48 11.03 -11.09 6.99
C SER A 48 11.56 -12.11 7.97
N LEU A 49 10.84 -12.38 9.06
CA LEU A 49 11.21 -13.40 10.05
C LEU A 49 11.24 -14.80 9.42
N LEU A 50 10.19 -15.18 8.68
CA LEU A 50 10.14 -16.47 8.00
C LEU A 50 11.28 -16.63 6.99
N ALA A 51 11.54 -15.59 6.20
CA ALA A 51 12.64 -15.60 5.25
C ALA A 51 13.99 -15.76 5.94
N THR A 52 14.21 -15.08 7.07
CA THR A 52 15.44 -15.17 7.86
C THR A 52 15.63 -16.54 8.48
N VAL A 53 14.58 -17.12 9.06
CA VAL A 53 14.61 -18.48 9.62
C VAL A 53 14.95 -19.51 8.55
N ILE A 54 14.26 -19.45 7.40
CA ILE A 54 14.50 -20.38 6.29
C ILE A 54 15.94 -20.20 5.74
N ALA A 55 16.43 -18.97 5.64
CA ALA A 55 17.80 -18.72 5.21
C ALA A 55 18.83 -19.28 6.19
N GLY A 56 18.60 -19.11 7.51
CA GLY A 56 19.47 -19.65 8.55
C GLY A 56 19.53 -21.18 8.50
N ILE A 57 18.39 -21.87 8.35
CA ILE A 57 18.34 -23.32 8.22
C ILE A 57 19.08 -23.81 6.96
N ARG A 58 18.91 -23.11 5.83
CA ARG A 58 19.58 -23.47 4.57
C ARG A 58 21.06 -23.19 4.56
N LEU A 59 21.48 -22.10 5.23
CA LEU A 59 22.89 -21.76 5.39
C LEU A 59 23.63 -22.84 6.19
N ASN A 60 23.00 -23.35 7.26
CA ASN A 60 23.53 -24.45 8.08
C ASN A 60 23.67 -25.76 7.26
N ARG A 61 22.88 -25.92 6.20
CA ARG A 61 22.96 -27.07 5.27
C ARG A 61 23.94 -26.87 4.10
N ARG A 62 24.76 -25.81 4.10
CA ARG A 62 25.77 -25.50 3.06
C ARG A 62 25.25 -25.49 1.62
N GLN A 63 24.01 -25.09 1.40
CA GLN A 63 23.45 -25.00 0.05
C GLN A 63 23.96 -23.72 -0.65
N ALA A 64 24.55 -23.86 -1.84
CA ALA A 64 24.94 -22.73 -2.66
C ALA A 64 23.70 -21.98 -3.16
N GLY A 65 23.76 -20.64 -3.20
CA GLY A 65 22.67 -19.79 -3.71
C GLY A 65 21.60 -19.37 -2.71
N VAL A 66 21.73 -19.70 -1.41
CA VAL A 66 20.80 -19.30 -0.33
C VAL A 66 20.60 -17.79 -0.27
N TYR A 67 21.66 -17.01 -0.48
CA TYR A 67 21.63 -15.54 -0.40
C TYR A 67 20.69 -14.91 -1.45
N ARG A 68 20.73 -15.39 -2.69
CA ARG A 68 19.86 -14.88 -3.76
C ARG A 68 18.38 -15.21 -3.51
N GLY A 69 18.09 -16.41 -3.02
CA GLY A 69 16.74 -16.82 -2.63
C GLY A 69 16.20 -16.07 -1.42
N TYR A 70 17.05 -15.81 -0.44
CA TYR A 70 16.73 -15.02 0.75
C TYR A 70 16.35 -13.58 0.38
N ARG A 71 17.22 -12.90 -0.35
CA ARG A 71 16.99 -11.52 -0.80
C ARG A 71 15.70 -11.36 -1.59
N ARG A 72 15.40 -12.32 -2.46
CA ARG A 72 14.14 -12.31 -3.24
C ARG A 72 12.90 -12.45 -2.35
N ARG A 73 12.94 -13.31 -1.35
CA ARG A 73 11.79 -13.53 -0.46
C ARG A 73 11.56 -12.33 0.45
N VAL A 74 12.61 -11.81 1.08
CA VAL A 74 12.54 -10.62 1.93
C VAL A 74 12.05 -9.42 1.12
N GLY A 75 12.64 -9.17 -0.05
CA GLY A 75 12.24 -8.08 -0.91
C GLY A 75 10.75 -8.15 -1.30
N ARG A 76 10.25 -9.33 -1.63
CA ARG A 76 8.82 -9.52 -1.96
C ARG A 76 7.89 -9.28 -0.78
N SER A 77 8.27 -9.70 0.43
CA SER A 77 7.48 -9.45 1.64
C SER A 77 7.45 -7.97 2.00
N ILE A 78 8.57 -7.27 1.88
CA ILE A 78 8.66 -5.83 2.12
C ILE A 78 7.82 -5.06 1.10
N LEU A 79 7.93 -5.39 -0.18
CA LEU A 79 7.14 -4.76 -1.24
C LEU A 79 5.64 -4.94 -1.00
N LEU A 80 5.20 -6.15 -0.68
CA LEU A 80 3.79 -6.43 -0.39
C LEU A 80 3.30 -5.65 0.84
N GLY A 81 4.08 -5.60 1.92
CA GLY A 81 3.73 -4.84 3.11
C GLY A 81 3.65 -3.34 2.87
N LEU A 82 4.58 -2.78 2.07
CA LEU A 82 4.51 -1.38 1.63
C LEU A 82 3.27 -1.10 0.79
N GLU A 83 2.81 -2.08 0.01
CA GLU A 83 1.58 -1.95 -0.79
C GLU A 83 0.35 -1.75 0.09
N PHE A 84 0.25 -2.47 1.18
CA PHE A 84 -0.82 -2.29 2.16
C PHE A 84 -0.73 -0.95 2.88
N LEU A 85 0.47 -0.52 3.26
CA LEU A 85 0.67 0.79 3.89
C LEU A 85 0.25 1.95 2.98
N VAL A 86 0.64 1.90 1.71
CA VAL A 86 0.23 2.94 0.74
C VAL A 86 -1.28 2.89 0.50
N ALA A 87 -1.89 1.72 0.44
CA ALA A 87 -3.34 1.59 0.31
C ALA A 87 -4.08 2.21 1.51
N GLY A 88 -3.58 2.02 2.73
CA GLY A 88 -4.10 2.65 3.94
C GLY A 88 -4.01 4.18 3.88
N ASP A 89 -2.89 4.71 3.44
CA ASP A 89 -2.68 6.16 3.29
C ASP A 89 -3.59 6.77 2.22
N ILE A 90 -3.81 6.06 1.10
CA ILE A 90 -4.76 6.48 0.05
C ILE A 90 -6.18 6.57 0.62
N ILE A 91 -6.62 5.54 1.34
CA ILE A 91 -7.95 5.51 1.95
C ILE A 91 -8.15 6.70 2.88
N ARG A 92 -7.18 6.99 3.75
CA ARG A 92 -7.23 8.14 4.66
C ARG A 92 -7.23 9.46 3.93
N THR A 93 -6.34 9.63 2.96
CA THR A 93 -6.17 10.90 2.24
C THR A 93 -7.39 11.25 1.41
N VAL A 94 -7.98 10.27 0.73
CA VAL A 94 -9.17 10.47 -0.11
C VAL A 94 -10.43 10.72 0.73
N ALA A 95 -10.55 10.04 1.87
CA ALA A 95 -11.78 10.13 2.67
C ALA A 95 -11.83 11.35 3.60
N VAL A 96 -10.68 11.84 4.09
CA VAL A 96 -10.65 12.88 5.12
C VAL A 96 -10.51 14.29 4.54
N ALA A 97 -9.65 14.51 3.58
CA ALA A 97 -9.49 15.82 2.93
C ALA A 97 -8.78 15.68 1.58
N PRO A 98 -9.49 15.74 0.47
CA PRO A 98 -8.88 15.76 -0.86
C PRO A 98 -8.28 17.15 -1.14
N THR A 99 -7.10 17.41 -0.58
CA THR A 99 -6.35 18.64 -0.85
C THR A 99 -5.27 18.33 -1.89
N TYR A 100 -5.07 19.23 -2.86
CA TYR A 100 -4.04 19.08 -3.90
C TYR A 100 -2.65 18.79 -3.33
N LYS A 101 -2.35 19.35 -2.17
CA LYS A 101 -1.09 19.11 -1.45
C LYS A 101 -0.96 17.66 -1.00
N ASN A 102 -2.00 17.08 -0.44
CA ASN A 102 -2.02 15.70 0.03
C ASN A 102 -1.94 14.71 -1.13
N VAL A 103 -2.64 14.99 -2.23
CA VAL A 103 -2.57 14.21 -3.47
C VAL A 103 -1.17 14.27 -4.09
N GLY A 104 -0.51 15.44 -4.05
CA GLY A 104 0.85 15.61 -4.53
C GLY A 104 1.87 14.78 -3.73
N VAL A 105 1.79 14.80 -2.41
CA VAL A 105 2.64 13.98 -1.53
C VAL A 105 2.42 12.49 -1.80
N LEU A 106 1.16 12.07 -1.94
CA LEU A 106 0.82 10.70 -2.26
C LEU A 106 1.40 10.25 -3.61
N ALA A 107 1.30 11.09 -4.64
CA ALA A 107 1.87 10.82 -5.96
C ALA A 107 3.40 10.63 -5.90
N VAL A 108 4.10 11.42 -5.10
CA VAL A 108 5.55 11.29 -4.88
C VAL A 108 5.86 9.96 -4.18
N ILE A 109 5.13 9.60 -3.13
CA ILE A 109 5.32 8.34 -2.41
C ILE A 109 5.09 7.15 -3.33
N VAL A 110 4.01 7.15 -4.10
CA VAL A 110 3.70 6.11 -5.08
C VAL A 110 4.77 6.04 -6.18
N GLY A 111 5.25 7.18 -6.64
CA GLY A 111 6.32 7.26 -7.64
C GLY A 111 7.63 6.64 -7.14
N ILE A 112 8.08 7.02 -5.94
CA ILE A 112 9.27 6.43 -5.30
C ILE A 112 9.10 4.93 -5.10
N ARG A 113 7.95 4.49 -4.64
CA ARG A 113 7.64 3.07 -4.46
C ARG A 113 7.69 2.29 -5.76
N THR A 114 7.07 2.81 -6.81
CA THR A 114 7.08 2.17 -8.14
C THR A 114 8.52 2.05 -8.66
N PHE A 115 9.33 3.09 -8.47
CA PHE A 115 10.73 3.07 -8.82
C PHE A 115 11.53 2.02 -8.04
N LEU A 116 11.32 1.93 -6.72
CA LEU A 116 11.96 0.92 -5.88
C LEU A 116 11.52 -0.49 -6.24
N SER A 117 10.25 -0.71 -6.51
CA SER A 117 9.71 -2.00 -6.95
C SER A 117 10.36 -2.44 -8.27
N PHE A 118 10.43 -1.52 -9.22
CA PHE A 118 11.07 -1.74 -10.51
C PHE A 118 12.58 -2.00 -10.38
N SER A 119 13.27 -1.22 -9.55
CA SER A 119 14.70 -1.37 -9.28
C SER A 119 15.02 -2.73 -8.63
N LEU A 120 14.20 -3.17 -7.66
CA LEU A 120 14.35 -4.48 -7.03
C LEU A 120 14.08 -5.62 -8.01
N GLU A 121 13.09 -5.48 -8.88
CA GLU A 121 12.79 -6.49 -9.89
C GLU A 121 13.92 -6.63 -10.91
N LEU A 122 14.48 -5.51 -11.35
CA LEU A 122 15.67 -5.51 -12.21
C LEU A 122 16.88 -6.17 -11.53
N GLU A 123 17.11 -5.90 -10.26
CA GLU A 123 18.22 -6.45 -9.50
C GLU A 123 18.07 -7.97 -9.25
N ILE A 124 16.85 -8.44 -9.03
CA ILE A 124 16.55 -9.86 -8.80
C ILE A 124 16.58 -10.64 -10.10
N THR A 125 16.02 -10.09 -11.17
CA THR A 125 15.85 -10.78 -12.45
C THR A 125 17.05 -10.57 -13.36
N GLY A 126 17.79 -9.46 -13.20
CA GLY A 126 18.93 -9.09 -14.06
C GLY A 126 18.53 -8.81 -15.51
N ARG A 127 17.24 -8.66 -15.78
CA ARG A 127 16.65 -8.44 -17.10
C ARG A 127 15.58 -7.37 -17.08
N TRP A 128 15.43 -6.67 -18.17
CA TRP A 128 14.35 -5.70 -18.35
C TRP A 128 13.00 -6.42 -18.48
N PRO A 129 11.89 -5.86 -17.93
CA PRO A 129 10.59 -6.53 -17.88
C PRO A 129 9.96 -6.83 -19.27
N TRP A 130 10.43 -6.19 -20.32
CA TRP A 130 10.00 -6.45 -21.70
C TRP A 130 10.89 -7.43 -22.48
N GLN A 131 11.95 -7.95 -21.87
CA GLN A 131 12.72 -9.04 -22.47
C GLN A 131 12.02 -10.36 -22.21
N LYS A 132 11.54 -10.99 -23.28
CA LYS A 132 10.94 -12.33 -23.21
C LYS A 132 11.93 -13.31 -22.59
N PRO A 133 11.47 -14.20 -21.70
CA PRO A 133 12.30 -15.30 -21.26
C PRO A 133 12.73 -16.10 -22.51
N VAL A 134 14.03 -16.25 -22.70
CA VAL A 134 14.54 -17.22 -23.66
C VAL A 134 14.10 -18.55 -23.08
N ALA A 135 13.21 -19.25 -23.79
CA ALA A 135 12.91 -20.64 -23.50
C ALA A 135 14.25 -21.36 -23.52
N GLU A 136 14.66 -21.88 -22.36
CA GLU A 136 15.73 -22.88 -22.34
C GLU A 136 15.24 -24.01 -23.25
N ALA A 137 15.88 -24.12 -24.42
CA ALA A 137 15.72 -25.30 -25.22
C ALA A 137 16.21 -26.49 -24.39
N GLU A 138 15.26 -27.32 -24.00
CA GLU A 138 15.57 -28.65 -23.52
C GLU A 138 16.27 -29.38 -24.65
N ASP A 139 17.56 -29.66 -24.45
CA ASP A 139 18.28 -30.78 -25.04
C ASP A 139 18.44 -31.88 -24.02
#